data_addfa6fefc8bbbf5065895e3baa416f6
#
_entry.id   addfa6fefc8bbbf5065895e3baa416f6
#
_cell.length_a   1.000
_cell.length_b   1.000
_cell.length_c   1.000
_cell.angle_alpha   90.00
_cell.angle_beta   90.00
_cell.angle_gamma   90.00
#
_symmetry.space_group_name_H-M   'P 1'
#
loop_
_entity.id
_entity.type
_entity.pdbx_description
1 polymer ?
#
loop_
_entity_poly.entity_id
_entity_poly.type
_entity_poly.pdbx_seq_one_letter_code
_entity_poly.pdbx_strand_id
1 'polypeptide(L)'
;MANRHTITDLYQMQSLSLDDKVQMTKRRIDDWVNQFGEDGVYVSFSGGKDSTVLAHIVRVVCGYRNIPLVFVDVPTQYPELKQFAMTFDNLEILKPKISFAEVCSKYGFPLFSKETSECISDSRKYIAMLTEKKKDGKSIIPFAYRIADLIGIDRRKDKENIAYLNLRTGNIPSEILRIPVRVKQLFGLKCDDFGPMYDKSRYLFMLNAPFDVSNKCCRVMKKNPAHTYEL
;
A
#
# COMPACT_ATOMS: atom_id res chain seq x y z
N MET A 1 7.45 9.24 -22.36
CA MET A 1 6.65 8.00 -22.25
C MET A 1 7.47 6.99 -21.47
N ALA A 2 7.03 6.56 -20.31
CA ALA A 2 7.74 5.54 -19.54
C ALA A 2 7.70 4.21 -20.31
N ASN A 3 8.86 3.65 -20.62
CA ASN A 3 8.97 2.29 -21.16
C ASN A 3 8.34 1.32 -20.16
N ARG A 4 7.14 0.85 -20.46
CA ARG A 4 6.53 -0.23 -19.70
C ARG A 4 7.28 -1.51 -20.03
N HIS A 5 8.01 -2.04 -19.07
CA HIS A 5 8.59 -3.37 -19.19
C HIS A 5 7.48 -4.40 -19.43
N THR A 6 7.71 -5.28 -20.37
CA THR A 6 6.81 -6.39 -20.67
C THR A 6 7.07 -7.56 -19.72
N ILE A 7 6.18 -8.55 -19.69
CA ILE A 7 6.40 -9.80 -18.93
C ILE A 7 7.62 -10.57 -19.46
N THR A 8 7.91 -10.44 -20.75
CA THR A 8 9.09 -11.04 -21.40
C THR A 8 10.38 -10.39 -20.87
N ASP A 9 10.40 -9.06 -20.73
CA ASP A 9 11.55 -8.35 -20.14
C ASP A 9 11.79 -8.81 -18.69
N LEU A 10 10.71 -9.05 -17.93
CA LEU A 10 10.83 -9.57 -16.57
C LEU A 10 11.49 -10.95 -16.54
N TYR A 11 11.05 -11.88 -17.40
CA TYR A 11 11.64 -13.21 -17.48
C TYR A 11 13.10 -13.16 -17.96
N GLN A 12 13.43 -12.29 -18.91
CA GLN A 12 14.80 -12.07 -19.33
C GLN A 12 15.69 -11.57 -18.19
N MET A 13 15.24 -10.57 -17.44
CA MET A 13 15.96 -10.08 -16.26
C MET A 13 16.10 -11.13 -15.17
N GLN A 14 15.08 -11.96 -14.96
CA GLN A 14 15.14 -13.05 -13.99
C GLN A 14 16.10 -14.16 -14.37
N SER A 15 16.27 -14.42 -15.67
CA SER A 15 17.19 -15.46 -16.18
C SER A 15 18.67 -15.06 -16.22
N LEU A 16 18.99 -13.78 -15.97
CA LEU A 16 20.37 -13.31 -15.90
C LEU A 16 21.14 -14.01 -14.77
N SER A 17 22.44 -14.16 -14.95
CA SER A 17 23.34 -14.64 -13.91
C SER A 17 23.32 -13.71 -12.68
N LEU A 18 23.77 -14.20 -11.54
CA LEU A 18 23.88 -13.37 -10.33
C LEU A 18 24.83 -12.20 -10.58
N ASP A 19 25.95 -12.46 -11.23
CA ASP A 19 26.97 -11.44 -11.52
C ASP A 19 26.40 -10.33 -12.44
N ASP A 20 25.64 -10.69 -13.47
CA ASP A 20 24.98 -9.70 -14.35
C ASP A 20 23.98 -8.85 -13.56
N LYS A 21 23.19 -9.47 -12.67
CA LYS A 21 22.24 -8.74 -11.79
C LYS A 21 22.97 -7.76 -10.87
N VAL A 22 24.09 -8.18 -10.30
CA VAL A 22 24.93 -7.33 -9.44
C VAL A 22 25.50 -6.17 -10.27
N GLN A 23 26.04 -6.43 -11.45
CA GLN A 23 26.56 -5.38 -12.33
C GLN A 23 25.50 -4.39 -12.80
N MET A 24 24.31 -4.86 -13.13
CA MET A 24 23.18 -3.97 -13.45
C MET A 24 22.78 -3.09 -12.27
N THR A 25 22.78 -3.65 -11.06
CA THR A 25 22.47 -2.91 -9.84
C THR A 25 23.56 -1.88 -9.55
N LYS A 26 24.85 -2.28 -9.67
CA LYS A 26 25.98 -1.39 -9.50
C LYS A 26 25.88 -0.17 -10.44
N ARG A 27 25.65 -0.38 -11.75
CA ARG A 27 25.54 0.73 -12.71
C ARG A 27 24.46 1.73 -12.29
N ARG A 28 23.29 1.26 -11.85
CA ARG A 28 22.22 2.16 -11.38
C ARG A 28 22.61 2.94 -10.13
N ILE A 29 23.36 2.32 -9.22
CA ILE A 29 23.87 2.99 -8.02
C ILE A 29 24.91 4.03 -8.44
N ASP A 30 25.86 3.67 -9.30
CA ASP A 30 26.89 4.59 -9.81
C ASP A 30 26.26 5.80 -10.52
N ASP A 31 25.25 5.58 -11.38
CA ASP A 31 24.51 6.65 -12.06
C ASP A 31 23.85 7.61 -11.06
N TRP A 32 23.24 7.05 -10.00
CA TRP A 32 22.58 7.83 -8.96
C TRP A 32 23.56 8.63 -8.11
N VAL A 33 24.66 8.02 -7.70
CA VAL A 33 25.74 8.68 -6.95
C VAL A 33 26.42 9.75 -7.80
N ASN A 34 26.66 9.48 -9.08
CA ASN A 34 27.24 10.47 -10.02
C ASN A 34 26.32 11.68 -10.21
N GLN A 35 25.00 11.48 -10.14
CA GLN A 35 24.04 12.57 -10.31
C GLN A 35 23.89 13.44 -9.05
N PHE A 36 23.91 12.84 -7.85
CA PHE A 36 23.56 13.51 -6.61
C PHE A 36 24.75 13.67 -5.64
N GLY A 37 25.88 13.02 -5.88
CA GLY A 37 27.01 12.92 -4.96
C GLY A 37 26.76 11.89 -3.84
N GLU A 38 27.83 11.45 -3.17
CA GLU A 38 27.70 10.55 -2.01
C GLU A 38 26.91 11.16 -0.85
N ASP A 39 27.05 12.47 -0.64
CA ASP A 39 26.35 13.22 0.41
C ASP A 39 24.88 13.48 0.08
N GLY A 40 24.48 13.36 -1.19
CA GLY A 40 23.11 13.54 -1.66
C GLY A 40 22.28 12.28 -1.72
N VAL A 41 22.81 11.14 -1.26
CA VAL A 41 22.14 9.84 -1.32
C VAL A 41 22.24 9.07 0.00
N TYR A 42 21.28 8.20 0.25
CA TYR A 42 21.29 7.29 1.39
C TYR A 42 20.71 5.93 1.02
N VAL A 43 20.99 4.89 1.81
CA VAL A 43 20.34 3.60 1.70
C VAL A 43 19.21 3.50 2.71
N SER A 44 17.94 3.40 2.26
CA SER A 44 16.82 3.10 3.14
C SER A 44 16.96 1.66 3.66
N PHE A 45 17.38 1.55 4.92
CA PHE A 45 17.74 0.29 5.55
C PHE A 45 16.68 -0.19 6.53
N SER A 46 16.15 -1.39 6.34
CA SER A 46 15.10 -1.96 7.20
C SER A 46 15.57 -3.14 8.04
N GLY A 47 16.83 -3.59 7.87
CA GLY A 47 17.34 -4.84 8.44
C GLY A 47 16.81 -6.11 7.77
N GLY A 48 15.92 -5.98 6.76
CA GLY A 48 15.42 -7.10 5.98
C GLY A 48 16.42 -7.51 4.87
N LYS A 49 16.24 -8.72 4.34
CA LYS A 49 17.16 -9.32 3.34
C LYS A 49 17.47 -8.40 2.16
N ASP A 50 16.45 -7.75 1.58
CA ASP A 50 16.62 -6.95 0.36
C ASP A 50 17.44 -5.68 0.64
N SER A 51 17.17 -4.98 1.76
CA SER A 51 17.92 -3.79 2.17
C SER A 51 19.35 -4.15 2.61
N THR A 52 19.57 -5.33 3.18
CA THR A 52 20.90 -5.83 3.55
C THR A 52 21.74 -6.12 2.32
N VAL A 53 21.18 -6.78 1.30
CA VAL A 53 21.85 -7.00 0.01
C VAL A 53 22.17 -5.67 -0.66
N LEU A 54 21.23 -4.72 -0.66
CA LEU A 54 21.48 -3.40 -1.24
C LEU A 54 22.61 -2.67 -0.51
N ALA A 55 22.62 -2.67 0.83
CA ALA A 55 23.68 -2.07 1.63
C ALA A 55 25.06 -2.71 1.33
N HIS A 56 25.09 -4.03 1.15
CA HIS A 56 26.30 -4.75 0.75
C HIS A 56 26.78 -4.31 -0.65
N ILE A 57 25.89 -4.25 -1.63
CA ILE A 57 26.27 -3.83 -2.98
C ILE A 57 26.79 -2.39 -2.96
N VAL A 58 26.12 -1.47 -2.31
CA VAL A 58 26.56 -0.07 -2.20
C VAL A 58 27.95 0.05 -1.57
N ARG A 59 28.16 -0.61 -0.43
CA ARG A 59 29.36 -0.40 0.38
C ARG A 59 30.54 -1.27 -0.01
N VAL A 60 30.28 -2.51 -0.44
CA VAL A 60 31.33 -3.48 -0.75
C VAL A 60 31.58 -3.57 -2.24
N VAL A 61 30.55 -3.72 -3.05
CA VAL A 61 30.71 -3.89 -4.51
C VAL A 61 30.99 -2.56 -5.22
N CYS A 62 30.28 -1.49 -4.84
CA CYS A 62 30.51 -0.15 -5.41
C CYS A 62 31.62 0.62 -4.69
N GLY A 63 31.89 0.30 -3.44
CA GLY A 63 32.92 0.96 -2.63
C GLY A 63 32.47 2.23 -1.89
N TYR A 64 31.21 2.61 -1.97
CA TYR A 64 30.64 3.82 -1.35
C TYR A 64 30.38 3.62 0.16
N ARG A 65 31.44 3.57 0.96
CA ARG A 65 31.36 3.27 2.40
C ARG A 65 30.78 4.43 3.22
N ASN A 66 30.88 5.65 2.72
CA ASN A 66 30.40 6.85 3.39
C ASN A 66 28.90 7.10 3.24
N ILE A 67 28.24 6.44 2.30
CA ILE A 67 26.80 6.55 2.14
C ILE A 67 26.08 6.01 3.39
N PRO A 68 25.25 6.84 4.09
CA PRO A 68 24.61 6.43 5.32
C PRO A 68 23.51 5.37 5.07
N LEU A 69 23.35 4.49 6.05
CA LEU A 69 22.19 3.59 6.15
C LEU A 69 21.16 4.26 7.04
N VAL A 70 19.98 4.55 6.51
CA VAL A 70 18.91 5.20 7.25
C VAL A 70 17.87 4.18 7.70
N PHE A 71 17.81 3.94 9.01
CA PHE A 71 16.90 2.99 9.64
C PHE A 71 15.80 3.72 10.40
N VAL A 72 14.54 3.39 10.14
CA VAL A 72 13.41 3.94 10.90
C VAL A 72 13.03 2.99 12.03
N ASP A 73 13.31 3.39 13.27
CA ASP A 73 12.99 2.65 14.48
C ASP A 73 11.49 2.76 14.82
N VAL A 74 10.73 1.73 14.48
CA VAL A 74 9.29 1.67 14.70
C VAL A 74 8.99 0.68 15.82
N PRO A 75 8.19 1.04 16.85
CA PRO A 75 7.93 0.19 18.01
C PRO A 75 7.19 -1.13 17.68
N THR A 76 6.62 -1.24 16.48
CA THR A 76 5.94 -2.45 16.00
C THR A 76 6.86 -3.40 15.23
N GLN A 77 8.15 -3.12 15.19
CA GLN A 77 9.18 -3.96 14.57
C GLN A 77 9.71 -5.00 15.56
N TYR A 78 10.23 -6.12 15.05
CA TYR A 78 10.94 -7.09 15.87
C TYR A 78 12.22 -6.45 16.42
N PRO A 79 12.50 -6.58 17.73
CA PRO A 79 13.70 -6.00 18.36
C PRO A 79 15.01 -6.46 17.71
N GLU A 80 15.04 -7.69 17.22
CA GLU A 80 16.20 -8.29 16.56
C GLU A 80 16.61 -7.55 15.29
N LEU A 81 15.63 -6.98 14.56
CA LEU A 81 15.92 -6.17 13.36
C LEU A 81 16.69 -4.90 13.72
N LYS A 82 16.34 -4.28 14.84
CA LYS A 82 17.06 -3.12 15.35
C LYS A 82 18.46 -3.50 15.84
N GLN A 83 18.57 -4.60 16.59
CA GLN A 83 19.86 -5.10 17.05
C GLN A 83 20.77 -5.42 15.85
N PHE A 84 20.23 -6.08 14.82
CA PHE A 84 20.96 -6.35 13.59
C PHE A 84 21.37 -5.05 12.87
N ALA A 85 20.47 -4.09 12.75
CA ALA A 85 20.79 -2.81 12.12
C ALA A 85 21.94 -2.10 12.85
N MET A 86 21.98 -2.15 14.18
CA MET A 86 23.05 -1.54 14.99
C MET A 86 24.43 -2.19 14.82
N THR A 87 24.53 -3.33 14.14
CA THR A 87 25.84 -3.93 13.80
C THR A 87 26.51 -3.27 12.59
N PHE A 88 25.81 -2.38 11.90
CA PHE A 88 26.34 -1.69 10.72
C PHE A 88 26.91 -0.33 11.09
N ASP A 89 28.07 -0.01 10.50
CA ASP A 89 28.68 1.31 10.61
C ASP A 89 27.85 2.36 9.85
N ASN A 90 28.04 3.63 10.18
CA ASN A 90 27.38 4.77 9.55
C ASN A 90 25.86 4.55 9.40
N LEU A 91 25.24 4.18 10.54
CA LEU A 91 23.79 3.97 10.65
C LEU A 91 23.14 5.21 11.27
N GLU A 92 22.17 5.77 10.57
CA GLU A 92 21.31 6.82 11.09
C GLU A 92 19.95 6.26 11.51
N ILE A 93 19.55 6.54 12.74
CA ILE A 93 18.30 6.01 13.31
C ILE A 93 17.28 7.13 13.40
N LEU A 94 16.23 7.03 12.58
CA LEU A 94 15.09 7.94 12.61
C LEU A 94 13.97 7.37 13.48
N LYS A 95 13.21 8.25 14.11
CA LYS A 95 12.02 7.88 14.90
C LYS A 95 10.78 8.55 14.32
N PRO A 96 9.61 7.89 14.36
CA PRO A 96 8.34 8.54 14.06
C PRO A 96 8.07 9.71 14.98
N LYS A 97 7.47 10.79 14.45
CA LYS A 97 7.11 11.98 15.24
C LYS A 97 5.94 11.75 16.21
N ILE A 98 5.13 10.72 15.94
CA ILE A 98 3.95 10.37 16.75
C ILE A 98 3.98 8.89 17.10
N SER A 99 3.37 8.52 18.21
CA SER A 99 3.29 7.12 18.69
C SER A 99 2.34 6.29 17.82
N PHE A 100 2.48 4.96 17.89
CA PHE A 100 1.54 4.06 17.21
C PHE A 100 0.09 4.21 17.72
N ALA A 101 -0.09 4.45 19.01
CA ALA A 101 -1.41 4.72 19.60
C ALA A 101 -2.06 5.98 19.01
N GLU A 102 -1.29 7.06 18.86
CA GLU A 102 -1.75 8.29 18.19
C GLU A 102 -2.08 8.07 16.72
N VAL A 103 -1.30 7.23 16.01
CA VAL A 103 -1.62 6.86 14.62
C VAL A 103 -2.96 6.12 14.55
N CYS A 104 -3.20 5.16 15.43
CA CYS A 104 -4.46 4.42 15.48
C CYS A 104 -5.65 5.34 15.82
N SER A 105 -5.48 6.22 16.81
CA SER A 105 -6.52 7.18 17.21
C SER A 105 -6.86 8.17 16.08
N LYS A 106 -5.84 8.67 15.38
CA LYS A 106 -6.01 9.71 14.35
C LYS A 106 -6.45 9.18 12.99
N TYR A 107 -5.99 7.99 12.62
CA TYR A 107 -6.16 7.47 11.26
C TYR A 107 -6.92 6.15 11.19
N GLY A 108 -7.11 5.47 12.32
CA GLY A 108 -7.71 4.15 12.39
C GLY A 108 -6.70 2.99 12.49
N PHE A 109 -7.21 1.81 12.79
CA PHE A 109 -6.43 0.62 13.10
C PHE A 109 -6.02 -0.16 11.84
N PRO A 110 -4.76 -0.61 11.71
CA PRO A 110 -4.30 -1.46 10.63
C PRO A 110 -4.56 -2.95 10.92
N LEU A 111 -5.83 -3.36 10.99
CA LEU A 111 -6.24 -4.71 11.43
C LEU A 111 -5.99 -5.80 10.40
N PHE A 112 -5.88 -5.45 9.12
CA PHE A 112 -5.78 -6.39 8.02
C PHE A 112 -4.56 -6.04 7.15
N SER A 113 -4.39 -6.79 6.06
CA SER A 113 -3.42 -6.40 5.05
C SER A 113 -3.65 -4.96 4.60
N LYS A 114 -2.59 -4.30 4.16
CA LYS A 114 -2.67 -2.92 3.66
C LYS A 114 -3.79 -2.75 2.62
N GLU A 115 -3.89 -3.68 1.68
CA GLU A 115 -4.89 -3.67 0.62
C GLU A 115 -6.32 -3.78 1.19
N THR A 116 -6.57 -4.72 2.10
CA THR A 116 -7.89 -4.89 2.73
C THR A 116 -8.29 -3.67 3.55
N SER A 117 -7.37 -3.11 4.32
CA SER A 117 -7.62 -1.90 5.11
C SER A 117 -7.91 -0.69 4.21
N GLU A 118 -7.26 -0.59 3.06
CA GLU A 118 -7.52 0.42 2.04
C GLU A 118 -8.92 0.27 1.43
N CYS A 119 -9.31 -0.97 1.07
CA CYS A 119 -10.65 -1.25 0.56
C CYS A 119 -11.75 -0.82 1.55
N ILE A 120 -11.59 -1.12 2.85
CA ILE A 120 -12.54 -0.75 3.89
C ILE A 120 -12.59 0.79 4.06
N SER A 121 -11.42 1.43 4.20
CA SER A 121 -11.34 2.88 4.38
C SER A 121 -11.93 3.66 3.21
N ASP A 122 -11.60 3.25 1.98
CA ASP A 122 -12.08 3.94 0.78
C ASP A 122 -13.57 3.69 0.54
N SER A 123 -14.08 2.49 0.88
CA SER A 123 -15.50 2.21 0.81
C SER A 123 -16.30 3.06 1.80
N ARG A 124 -15.82 3.24 3.04
CA ARG A 124 -16.46 4.12 4.02
C ARG A 124 -16.53 5.57 3.53
N LYS A 125 -15.44 6.10 2.98
CA LYS A 125 -15.41 7.45 2.41
C LYS A 125 -16.36 7.58 1.23
N TYR A 126 -16.35 6.58 0.34
CA TYR A 126 -17.23 6.57 -0.82
C TYR A 126 -18.71 6.59 -0.42
N ILE A 127 -19.10 5.80 0.58
CA ILE A 127 -20.46 5.76 1.13
C ILE A 127 -20.83 7.11 1.75
N ALA A 128 -19.95 7.68 2.58
CA ALA A 128 -20.18 9.00 3.18
C ALA A 128 -20.40 10.08 2.11
N MET A 129 -19.56 10.11 1.08
CA MET A 129 -19.71 11.02 -0.07
C MET A 129 -21.05 10.84 -0.76
N LEU A 130 -21.53 9.60 -0.95
CA LEU A 130 -22.83 9.33 -1.55
C LEU A 130 -23.99 9.82 -0.68
N THR A 131 -23.88 9.62 0.62
CA THR A 131 -24.89 10.06 1.59
C THR A 131 -25.02 11.59 1.62
N GLU A 132 -23.90 12.31 1.57
CA GLU A 132 -23.89 13.77 1.49
C GLU A 132 -24.53 14.28 0.19
N LYS A 133 -24.12 13.73 -0.94
CA LYS A 133 -24.70 14.09 -2.25
C LYS A 133 -26.21 13.85 -2.31
N LYS A 134 -26.72 12.83 -1.62
CA LYS A 134 -28.16 12.55 -1.50
C LYS A 134 -28.91 13.68 -0.80
N LYS A 135 -28.32 14.24 0.25
CA LYS A 135 -28.93 15.37 0.98
C LYS A 135 -29.06 16.61 0.10
N ASP A 136 -28.13 16.81 -0.80
CA ASP A 136 -28.10 17.99 -1.70
C ASP A 136 -29.05 17.86 -2.91
N GLY A 137 -29.84 16.78 -3.02
CA GLY A 137 -30.75 16.52 -4.16
C GLY A 137 -30.06 16.27 -5.49
N LYS A 138 -28.72 16.18 -5.53
CA LYS A 138 -27.96 15.93 -6.75
C LYS A 138 -28.09 14.47 -7.17
N SER A 139 -28.29 14.25 -8.47
CA SER A 139 -28.39 12.93 -9.07
C SER A 139 -27.13 12.13 -8.80
N ILE A 140 -27.27 11.04 -8.07
CA ILE A 140 -26.20 10.08 -7.83
C ILE A 140 -26.55 8.82 -8.57
N ILE A 141 -25.54 8.12 -9.00
CA ILE A 141 -25.64 6.82 -9.63
C ILE A 141 -26.59 5.94 -8.79
N PRO A 142 -27.77 5.55 -9.31
CA PRO A 142 -28.79 4.84 -8.53
C PRO A 142 -28.28 3.58 -7.85
N PHE A 143 -27.26 2.97 -8.45
CA PHE A 143 -26.58 1.78 -7.95
C PHE A 143 -25.70 2.06 -6.71
N ALA A 144 -25.06 3.19 -6.66
CA ALA A 144 -24.23 3.57 -5.50
C ALA A 144 -25.09 3.79 -4.25
N TYR A 145 -26.35 4.15 -4.40
CA TYR A 145 -27.32 4.18 -3.31
C TYR A 145 -27.66 2.79 -2.80
N ARG A 146 -27.86 1.84 -3.71
CA ARG A 146 -28.12 0.46 -3.33
C ARG A 146 -26.96 -0.13 -2.52
N ILE A 147 -25.73 0.22 -2.86
CA ILE A 147 -24.56 -0.17 -2.06
C ILE A 147 -24.60 0.48 -0.67
N ALA A 148 -24.94 1.75 -0.56
CA ALA A 148 -25.04 2.46 0.71
C ALA A 148 -26.20 1.92 1.57
N ASP A 149 -27.31 1.58 0.96
CA ASP A 149 -28.45 0.98 1.63
C ASP A 149 -28.19 -0.47 2.08
N LEU A 150 -27.44 -1.25 1.26
CA LEU A 150 -27.01 -2.63 1.59
C LEU A 150 -26.13 -2.73 2.85
N ILE A 151 -25.43 -1.68 3.20
CA ILE A 151 -24.55 -1.67 4.39
C ILE A 151 -25.36 -1.60 5.70
N GLY A 152 -26.56 -1.05 5.65
CA GLY A 152 -27.48 -1.00 6.79
C GLY A 152 -28.40 -2.20 6.91
N ILE A 153 -28.36 -3.16 5.98
CA ILE A 153 -29.33 -4.24 5.86
C ILE A 153 -28.76 -5.56 6.33
N ASP A 154 -29.51 -6.25 7.18
CA ASP A 154 -29.26 -7.65 7.54
C ASP A 154 -29.27 -8.51 6.27
N ARG A 155 -28.16 -9.22 6.01
CA ARG A 155 -27.92 -10.10 4.85
C ARG A 155 -29.04 -11.13 4.57
N ARG A 156 -30.06 -11.20 5.43
CA ARG A 156 -31.17 -12.17 5.36
C ARG A 156 -32.36 -11.68 4.55
N LYS A 157 -32.37 -10.46 4.04
CA LYS A 157 -33.47 -9.95 3.20
C LYS A 157 -33.17 -10.16 1.72
N ASP A 158 -33.68 -11.26 1.19
CA ASP A 158 -33.36 -11.86 -0.11
C ASP A 158 -33.49 -10.98 -1.36
N LYS A 159 -34.39 -9.99 -1.40
CA LYS A 159 -34.65 -9.22 -2.62
C LYS A 159 -33.57 -8.23 -2.99
N GLU A 160 -32.82 -7.72 -2.06
CA GLU A 160 -31.75 -6.74 -2.27
C GLU A 160 -30.41 -7.43 -2.53
N ASN A 161 -30.23 -8.64 -2.00
CA ASN A 161 -29.12 -9.52 -2.32
C ASN A 161 -29.13 -9.98 -3.79
N ILE A 162 -30.29 -10.06 -4.44
CA ILE A 162 -30.43 -10.43 -5.86
C ILE A 162 -29.82 -9.35 -6.75
N ALA A 163 -29.99 -8.07 -6.44
CA ALA A 163 -29.34 -7.00 -7.19
C ALA A 163 -27.81 -7.06 -7.04
N TYR A 164 -27.32 -7.39 -5.86
CA TYR A 164 -25.90 -7.60 -5.57
C TYR A 164 -25.34 -8.85 -6.29
N LEU A 165 -26.09 -9.95 -6.32
CA LEU A 165 -25.71 -11.17 -7.00
C LEU A 165 -25.74 -11.02 -8.53
N ASN A 166 -26.72 -10.30 -9.07
CA ASN A 166 -26.80 -10.01 -10.50
C ASN A 166 -25.61 -9.15 -10.98
N LEU A 167 -25.04 -8.35 -10.10
CA LEU A 167 -23.83 -7.57 -10.37
C LEU A 167 -22.56 -8.44 -10.39
N ARG A 168 -22.54 -9.52 -9.62
CA ARG A 168 -21.46 -10.53 -9.67
C ARG A 168 -21.51 -11.39 -10.94
N THR A 169 -22.66 -11.49 -11.60
CA THR A 169 -22.89 -12.50 -12.66
C THR A 169 -22.79 -11.95 -14.08
N GLY A 170 -22.46 -10.68 -14.30
CA GLY A 170 -21.96 -10.29 -15.62
C GLY A 170 -22.67 -9.20 -16.41
N ASN A 171 -23.82 -8.68 -16.01
CA ASN A 171 -24.38 -7.45 -16.57
C ASN A 171 -23.91 -6.26 -15.72
N ILE A 172 -22.76 -5.70 -16.07
CA ILE A 172 -22.22 -4.52 -15.37
C ILE A 172 -22.84 -3.27 -16.01
N PRO A 173 -23.80 -2.59 -15.36
CA PRO A 173 -24.28 -1.30 -15.84
C PRO A 173 -23.11 -0.32 -15.93
N SER A 174 -23.14 0.59 -16.93
CA SER A 174 -22.07 1.59 -17.14
C SER A 174 -21.77 2.43 -15.88
N GLU A 175 -22.71 2.52 -14.98
CA GLU A 175 -22.60 3.20 -13.68
C GLU A 175 -21.58 2.55 -12.74
N ILE A 176 -21.39 1.23 -12.81
CA ILE A 176 -20.41 0.49 -11.97
C ILE A 176 -18.99 0.82 -12.39
N LEU A 177 -18.75 1.15 -13.64
CA LEU A 177 -17.43 1.55 -14.13
C LEU A 177 -16.89 2.78 -13.39
N ARG A 178 -17.78 3.62 -12.85
CA ARG A 178 -17.43 4.83 -12.09
C ARG A 178 -17.12 4.58 -10.61
N ILE A 179 -17.39 3.37 -10.11
CA ILE A 179 -17.08 3.01 -8.72
C ILE A 179 -15.57 2.78 -8.60
N PRO A 180 -14.90 3.35 -7.57
CA PRO A 180 -13.48 3.11 -7.35
C PRO A 180 -13.17 1.62 -7.21
N VAL A 181 -12.03 1.21 -7.74
CA VAL A 181 -11.59 -0.21 -7.76
C VAL A 181 -11.60 -0.83 -6.36
N ARG A 182 -11.11 -0.13 -5.35
CA ARG A 182 -11.06 -0.61 -3.96
C ARG A 182 -12.45 -0.88 -3.38
N VAL A 183 -13.43 -0.05 -3.78
CA VAL A 183 -14.84 -0.25 -3.41
C VAL A 183 -15.39 -1.49 -4.10
N LYS A 184 -15.14 -1.65 -5.41
CA LYS A 184 -15.53 -2.87 -6.15
C LYS A 184 -14.97 -4.13 -5.49
N GLN A 185 -13.70 -4.11 -5.10
CA GLN A 185 -13.06 -5.24 -4.43
C GLN A 185 -13.74 -5.59 -3.10
N LEU A 186 -14.07 -4.60 -2.27
CA LEU A 186 -14.75 -4.85 -0.99
C LEU A 186 -16.16 -5.39 -1.17
N PHE A 187 -16.89 -4.91 -2.18
CA PHE A 187 -18.25 -5.38 -2.48
C PHE A 187 -18.27 -6.67 -3.31
N GLY A 188 -17.13 -7.21 -3.68
CA GLY A 188 -17.01 -8.41 -4.51
C GLY A 188 -17.61 -8.19 -5.91
N LEU A 189 -17.59 -6.96 -6.41
CA LEU A 189 -18.08 -6.63 -7.74
C LEU A 189 -17.07 -7.12 -8.78
N LYS A 190 -17.58 -7.76 -9.84
CA LYS A 190 -16.73 -8.23 -10.93
C LYS A 190 -16.07 -7.02 -11.61
N CYS A 191 -14.77 -7.11 -11.79
CA CYS A 191 -13.98 -6.13 -12.49
C CYS A 191 -13.05 -6.88 -13.44
N ASP A 192 -13.03 -6.49 -14.71
CA ASP A 192 -12.23 -7.17 -15.74
C ASP A 192 -10.73 -7.12 -15.44
N ASP A 193 -10.31 -6.15 -14.63
CA ASP A 193 -8.91 -5.97 -14.22
C ASP A 193 -8.46 -6.89 -13.07
N PHE A 194 -9.40 -7.64 -12.42
CA PHE A 194 -9.08 -8.39 -11.20
C PHE A 194 -9.75 -9.76 -11.17
N GLY A 195 -8.96 -10.79 -10.99
CA GLY A 195 -9.44 -12.15 -10.76
C GLY A 195 -10.09 -12.35 -9.37
N PRO A 196 -10.64 -13.54 -9.10
CA PRO A 196 -11.32 -13.87 -7.83
C PRO A 196 -10.48 -13.65 -6.57
N MET A 197 -9.16 -13.67 -6.70
CA MET A 197 -8.19 -13.45 -5.61
C MET A 197 -8.32 -12.06 -4.97
N TYR A 198 -8.89 -11.10 -5.68
CA TYR A 198 -9.05 -9.72 -5.20
C TYR A 198 -10.39 -9.44 -4.53
N ASP A 199 -11.29 -10.43 -4.48
CA ASP A 199 -12.57 -10.32 -3.76
C ASP A 199 -12.34 -10.21 -2.26
N LYS A 200 -12.73 -9.08 -1.68
CA LYS A 200 -12.63 -8.77 -0.25
C LYS A 200 -14.00 -8.74 0.43
N SER A 201 -15.05 -9.25 -0.21
CA SER A 201 -16.43 -9.16 0.30
C SER A 201 -16.64 -9.83 1.68
N ARG A 202 -15.79 -10.79 2.04
CA ARG A 202 -15.77 -11.38 3.37
C ARG A 202 -15.52 -10.36 4.50
N TYR A 203 -15.00 -9.17 4.18
CA TYR A 203 -14.72 -8.09 5.13
C TYR A 203 -15.78 -6.98 5.13
N LEU A 204 -16.91 -7.15 4.43
CA LEU A 204 -17.99 -6.16 4.38
C LEU A 204 -18.51 -5.78 5.77
N PHE A 205 -18.56 -6.73 6.72
CA PHE A 205 -18.97 -6.48 8.09
C PHE A 205 -18.16 -5.37 8.78
N MET A 206 -16.93 -5.13 8.33
CA MET A 206 -16.07 -4.08 8.88
C MET A 206 -16.54 -2.67 8.54
N LEU A 207 -17.45 -2.48 7.58
CA LEU A 207 -18.03 -1.18 7.29
C LEU A 207 -18.82 -0.60 8.48
N ASN A 208 -19.37 -1.47 9.31
CA ASN A 208 -20.13 -1.12 10.52
C ASN A 208 -19.30 -1.17 11.80
N ALA A 209 -17.97 -1.39 11.73
CA ALA A 209 -17.14 -1.41 12.92
C ALA A 209 -17.15 -0.02 13.61
N PRO A 210 -17.20 0.02 14.98
CA PRO A 210 -17.29 1.26 15.74
C PRO A 210 -15.99 2.05 15.79
N PHE A 211 -14.99 1.64 15.04
CA PHE A 211 -13.68 2.28 14.92
C PHE A 211 -13.25 2.35 13.46
N ASP A 212 -12.31 3.23 13.16
CA ASP A 212 -11.77 3.38 11.82
C ASP A 212 -10.72 2.31 11.50
N VAL A 213 -10.73 1.85 10.25
CA VAL A 213 -9.71 0.96 9.68
C VAL A 213 -8.89 1.74 8.66
N SER A 214 -7.57 1.63 8.75
CA SER A 214 -6.67 2.43 7.90
C SER A 214 -5.40 1.66 7.51
N ASN A 215 -4.86 2.00 6.35
CA ASN A 215 -3.56 1.54 5.86
C ASN A 215 -2.44 2.57 6.09
N LYS A 216 -2.73 3.67 6.79
CA LYS A 216 -1.81 4.83 6.87
C LYS A 216 -0.64 4.63 7.84
N CYS A 217 -0.69 3.63 8.73
CA CYS A 217 0.37 3.41 9.73
C CYS A 217 1.76 3.31 9.09
N CYS A 218 1.92 2.54 8.02
CA CYS A 218 3.20 2.40 7.32
C CYS A 218 3.70 3.73 6.73
N ARG A 219 2.81 4.55 6.17
CA ARG A 219 3.16 5.87 5.66
C ARG A 219 3.64 6.79 6.77
N VAL A 220 2.86 6.85 7.86
CA VAL A 220 3.12 7.78 8.98
C VAL A 220 4.33 7.36 9.78
N MET A 221 4.47 6.05 10.06
CA MET A 221 5.52 5.54 10.94
C MET A 221 6.86 5.31 10.24
N LYS A 222 6.86 4.98 8.93
CA LYS A 222 8.08 4.62 8.20
C LYS A 222 8.45 5.64 7.12
N LYS A 223 7.49 5.98 6.23
CA LYS A 223 7.81 6.80 5.07
C LYS A 223 7.98 8.28 5.41
N ASN A 224 7.14 8.84 6.29
CA ASN A 224 7.25 10.25 6.64
C ASN A 224 8.57 10.60 7.35
N PRO A 225 9.08 9.82 8.32
CA PRO A 225 10.40 10.07 8.89
C PRO A 225 11.52 10.10 7.84
N ALA A 226 11.54 9.11 6.93
CA ALA A 226 12.53 9.08 5.85
C ALA A 226 12.40 10.30 4.93
N HIS A 227 11.19 10.65 4.51
CA HIS A 227 10.95 11.82 3.66
C HIS A 227 11.32 13.16 4.35
N THR A 228 11.19 13.24 5.67
CA THR A 228 11.66 14.43 6.41
C THR A 228 13.19 14.50 6.48
N TYR A 229 13.88 13.38 6.39
CA TYR A 229 15.33 13.29 6.33
C TYR A 229 15.88 13.77 4.97
N GLU A 230 15.12 13.61 3.89
CA GLU A 230 15.47 14.05 2.53
C GLU A 230 15.41 15.58 2.35
N LEU A 231 14.78 16.32 3.24
CA LEU A 231 14.61 17.78 3.19
C LEU A 231 15.70 18.49 4.01
#